data_b3414f49c2da247edadfa4bd1e38ce8c
#
_entry.id   b3414f49c2da247edadfa4bd1e38ce8c
#
_cell.length_a   1.000
_cell.length_b   1.000
_cell.length_c   1.000
_cell.angle_alpha   90.00
_cell.angle_beta   90.00
_cell.angle_gamma   90.00
#
_symmetry.space_group_name_H-M   'P 1'
#
loop_
_entity.id
_entity.type
_entity.pdbx_description
1 polymer ?
#
loop_
_entity_poly.entity_id
_entity_poly.type
_entity_poly.pdbx_seq_one_letter_code
_entity_poly.pdbx_strand_id
1 'polypeptide(L)'
;MEHFKLTDKERETLNALTGSPVPLSHMLNARERRVFYQQELLGENEGCLISFTLNIPGPVKLLPGVPDAFEAGLSQIGAVLKENGYPVEKSRLILDTTGPEAFFLLPAPAKKIKELLIPIEDGSRLGRLFDIDVLAKNGEKISREELNCPGRRCLLCEKPAKECARSRAHSVEELSREVAKILAQE
;
A
#
# COMPACT_ATOMS: atom_id res chain seq x y z
N MET A 1 -17.38 8.79 2.01
CA MET A 1 -16.41 8.87 3.11
C MET A 1 -16.20 7.52 3.84
N GLU A 2 -17.10 6.57 3.68
CA GLU A 2 -17.01 5.24 4.33
C GLU A 2 -15.83 4.38 3.86
N HIS A 3 -15.30 4.59 2.66
CA HIS A 3 -14.25 3.76 2.06
C HIS A 3 -12.83 3.96 2.64
N PHE A 4 -12.61 4.99 3.45
CA PHE A 4 -11.26 5.39 3.91
C PHE A 4 -11.04 5.23 5.41
N LYS A 5 -11.85 4.39 6.05
CA LYS A 5 -11.72 3.99 7.45
C LYS A 5 -12.05 2.52 7.60
N LEU A 6 -11.43 1.87 8.56
CA LEU A 6 -11.82 0.53 8.98
C LEU A 6 -13.03 0.62 9.91
N THR A 7 -14.00 -0.25 9.71
CA THR A 7 -15.05 -0.50 10.69
C THR A 7 -14.46 -1.25 11.90
N ASP A 8 -15.14 -1.21 13.05
CA ASP A 8 -14.70 -1.94 14.25
C ASP A 8 -14.53 -3.44 13.96
N LYS A 9 -15.44 -4.05 13.19
CA LYS A 9 -15.38 -5.46 12.78
C LYS A 9 -14.15 -5.76 11.89
N GLU A 10 -13.80 -4.89 10.96
CA GLU A 10 -12.62 -5.05 10.11
C GLU A 10 -11.34 -4.92 10.90
N ARG A 11 -11.28 -3.98 11.85
CA ARG A 11 -10.18 -3.82 12.78
C ARG A 11 -10.02 -5.05 13.70
N GLU A 12 -11.11 -5.58 14.25
CA GLU A 12 -11.11 -6.80 15.03
C GLU A 12 -10.60 -8.00 14.21
N THR A 13 -11.01 -8.10 12.94
CA THR A 13 -10.54 -9.14 12.01
C THR A 13 -9.03 -9.08 11.85
N LEU A 14 -8.45 -7.91 11.57
CA LEU A 14 -7.01 -7.74 11.43
C LEU A 14 -6.26 -8.06 12.72
N ASN A 15 -6.78 -7.62 13.87
CA ASN A 15 -6.18 -7.90 15.18
C ASN A 15 -6.16 -9.40 15.47
N ALA A 16 -7.22 -10.13 15.12
CA ALA A 16 -7.29 -11.59 15.32
C ALA A 16 -6.27 -12.36 14.45
N LEU A 17 -5.86 -11.81 13.33
CA LEU A 17 -4.87 -12.40 12.41
C LEU A 17 -3.42 -12.02 12.74
N THR A 18 -3.20 -11.11 13.70
CA THR A 18 -1.89 -10.56 14.05
C THR A 18 -0.93 -11.65 14.59
N GLY A 19 0.34 -11.56 14.17
CA GLY A 19 1.43 -12.40 14.68
C GLY A 19 1.64 -13.72 13.94
N SER A 20 0.75 -14.10 13.03
CA SER A 20 0.86 -15.38 12.32
C SER A 20 1.84 -15.28 11.14
N PRO A 21 2.83 -16.20 11.03
CA PRO A 21 3.70 -16.24 9.87
C PRO A 21 2.94 -16.73 8.64
N VAL A 22 3.22 -16.12 7.49
CA VAL A 22 2.57 -16.41 6.21
C VAL A 22 3.48 -17.27 5.36
N PRO A 23 3.05 -18.47 4.91
CA PRO A 23 3.79 -19.30 3.97
C PRO A 23 4.01 -18.58 2.63
N LEU A 24 5.14 -18.90 1.97
CA LEU A 24 5.45 -18.30 0.66
C LEU A 24 4.35 -18.56 -0.38
N SER A 25 3.75 -19.75 -0.39
CA SER A 25 2.64 -20.08 -1.28
C SER A 25 1.43 -19.14 -1.10
N HIS A 26 1.09 -18.78 0.15
CA HIS A 26 0.01 -17.84 0.43
C HIS A 26 0.34 -16.42 -0.08
N MET A 27 1.60 -15.99 0.04
CA MET A 27 2.04 -14.71 -0.51
C MET A 27 1.99 -14.67 -2.05
N LEU A 28 2.32 -15.78 -2.72
CA LEU A 28 2.22 -15.90 -4.18
C LEU A 28 0.75 -15.85 -4.62
N ASN A 29 -0.11 -16.63 -3.98
CA ASN A 29 -1.56 -16.62 -4.25
C ASN A 29 -2.17 -15.24 -4.01
N ALA A 30 -1.76 -14.51 -2.95
CA ALA A 30 -2.23 -13.16 -2.70
C ALA A 30 -1.82 -12.18 -3.82
N ARG A 31 -0.62 -12.32 -4.36
CA ARG A 31 -0.16 -11.51 -5.51
C ARG A 31 -0.97 -11.79 -6.77
N GLU A 32 -1.23 -13.05 -7.10
CA GLU A 32 -2.06 -13.44 -8.25
C GLU A 32 -3.50 -12.94 -8.08
N ARG A 33 -4.09 -13.14 -6.89
CA ARG A 33 -5.41 -12.63 -6.53
C ARG A 33 -5.50 -11.10 -6.66
N ARG A 34 -4.43 -10.38 -6.25
CA ARG A 34 -4.35 -8.92 -6.41
C ARG A 34 -4.42 -8.51 -7.87
N VAL A 35 -3.65 -9.15 -8.74
CA VAL A 35 -3.69 -8.89 -10.19
C VAL A 35 -5.09 -9.15 -10.75
N PHE A 36 -5.71 -10.25 -10.35
CA PHE A 36 -7.09 -10.55 -10.76
C PHE A 36 -8.07 -9.44 -10.35
N TYR A 37 -8.03 -8.98 -9.09
CA TYR A 37 -8.89 -7.89 -8.62
C TYR A 37 -8.59 -6.55 -9.29
N GLN A 38 -7.33 -6.27 -9.58
CA GLN A 38 -6.95 -5.08 -10.33
C GLN A 38 -7.58 -5.09 -11.73
N GLN A 39 -7.51 -6.20 -12.43
CA GLN A 39 -8.10 -6.37 -13.75
C GLN A 39 -9.64 -6.30 -13.70
N GLU A 40 -10.25 -6.99 -12.74
CA GLU A 40 -11.70 -6.99 -12.54
C GLU A 40 -12.25 -5.59 -12.27
N LEU A 41 -11.58 -4.82 -11.41
CA LEU A 41 -12.02 -3.46 -11.05
C LEU A 41 -11.79 -2.45 -12.18
N LEU A 42 -10.66 -2.55 -12.88
CA LEU A 42 -10.40 -1.71 -14.05
C LEU A 42 -11.43 -1.99 -15.15
N GLY A 43 -11.64 -3.27 -15.49
CA GLY A 43 -12.61 -3.66 -16.51
C GLY A 43 -12.53 -2.78 -17.76
N GLU A 44 -13.67 -2.25 -18.21
CA GLU A 44 -13.78 -1.34 -19.35
C GLU A 44 -13.76 0.16 -18.95
N ASN A 45 -13.42 0.48 -17.71
CA ASN A 45 -13.43 1.86 -17.22
C ASN A 45 -12.29 2.69 -17.86
N GLU A 46 -12.58 3.98 -18.07
CA GLU A 46 -11.62 4.93 -18.68
C GLU A 46 -10.69 5.59 -17.63
N GLY A 47 -10.84 5.27 -16.35
CA GLY A 47 -10.13 5.89 -15.25
C GLY A 47 -8.84 5.18 -14.85
N CYS A 48 -8.53 5.25 -13.57
CA CYS A 48 -7.37 4.58 -12.97
C CYS A 48 -7.76 3.85 -11.69
N LEU A 49 -6.89 2.92 -11.26
CA LEU A 49 -7.06 2.17 -10.04
C LEU A 49 -5.90 2.48 -9.07
N ILE A 50 -6.23 2.89 -7.84
CA ILE A 50 -5.30 2.90 -6.72
C ILE A 50 -5.30 1.51 -6.11
N SER A 51 -4.11 0.93 -5.88
CA SER A 51 -3.90 -0.32 -5.14
C SER A 51 -2.98 -0.02 -3.97
N PHE A 52 -3.53 -0.04 -2.76
CA PHE A 52 -2.82 0.31 -1.53
C PHE A 52 -2.57 -0.93 -0.67
N THR A 53 -1.32 -1.09 -0.25
CA THR A 53 -0.87 -2.13 0.69
C THR A 53 0.19 -1.56 1.63
N LEU A 54 0.62 -2.36 2.62
CA LEU A 54 1.79 -2.04 3.44
C LEU A 54 2.97 -2.92 3.07
N ASN A 55 4.15 -2.31 2.97
CA ASN A 55 5.40 -3.03 2.72
C ASN A 55 6.02 -3.51 4.05
N ILE A 56 5.59 -4.70 4.51
CA ILE A 56 6.06 -5.33 5.74
C ILE A 56 7.06 -6.45 5.38
N PRO A 57 8.35 -6.33 5.75
CA PRO A 57 9.34 -7.37 5.51
C PRO A 57 9.12 -8.59 6.41
N GLY A 58 9.72 -9.72 6.02
CA GLY A 58 9.66 -10.95 6.81
C GLY A 58 8.38 -11.77 6.61
N PRO A 59 8.25 -12.90 7.31
CA PRO A 59 7.13 -13.82 7.15
C PRO A 59 5.84 -13.35 7.84
N VAL A 60 5.92 -12.54 8.91
CA VAL A 60 4.75 -12.01 9.61
C VAL A 60 4.35 -10.69 8.98
N LYS A 61 3.15 -10.62 8.39
CA LYS A 61 2.64 -9.42 7.69
C LYS A 61 1.73 -8.55 8.54
N LEU A 62 1.12 -9.13 9.55
CA LEU A 62 0.29 -8.43 10.51
C LEU A 62 1.03 -8.34 11.84
N LEU A 63 1.82 -7.28 12.01
CA LEU A 63 2.45 -6.89 13.27
C LEU A 63 1.48 -6.02 14.09
N PRO A 64 1.66 -5.90 15.42
CA PRO A 64 0.97 -4.87 16.20
C PRO A 64 1.15 -3.49 15.57
N GLY A 65 0.09 -2.69 15.49
CA GLY A 65 0.08 -1.37 14.84
C GLY A 65 -0.21 -1.38 13.32
N VAL A 66 -0.21 -2.56 12.65
CA VAL A 66 -0.56 -2.63 11.21
C VAL A 66 -1.98 -2.15 10.93
N PRO A 67 -3.03 -2.49 11.71
CA PRO A 67 -4.36 -1.94 11.48
C PRO A 67 -4.40 -0.41 11.54
N ASP A 68 -3.72 0.20 12.51
CA ASP A 68 -3.67 1.66 12.68
C ASP A 68 -2.89 2.32 11.54
N ALA A 69 -1.74 1.77 11.17
CA ALA A 69 -0.94 2.22 10.03
C ALA A 69 -1.71 2.15 8.71
N PHE A 70 -2.47 1.08 8.48
CA PHE A 70 -3.28 0.92 7.28
C PHE A 70 -4.42 1.93 7.25
N GLU A 71 -5.13 2.13 8.36
CA GLU A 71 -6.19 3.14 8.46
C GLU A 71 -5.65 4.56 8.28
N ALA A 72 -4.48 4.88 8.82
CA ALA A 72 -3.81 6.16 8.58
C ALA A 72 -3.55 6.39 7.09
N GLY A 73 -3.07 5.36 6.37
CA GLY A 73 -2.89 5.41 4.92
C GLY A 73 -4.20 5.62 4.15
N LEU A 74 -5.26 4.86 4.51
CA LEU A 74 -6.60 5.05 3.94
C LEU A 74 -7.08 6.50 4.12
N SER A 75 -6.96 7.03 5.33
CA SER A 75 -7.41 8.39 5.67
C SER A 75 -6.64 9.46 4.88
N GLN A 76 -5.33 9.31 4.72
CA GLN A 76 -4.51 10.24 3.94
C GLN A 76 -4.86 10.20 2.45
N ILE A 77 -5.04 8.99 1.86
CA ILE A 77 -5.49 8.83 0.47
C ILE A 77 -6.85 9.51 0.29
N GLY A 78 -7.81 9.24 1.18
CA GLY A 78 -9.14 9.84 1.14
C GLY A 78 -9.14 11.35 1.25
N ALA A 79 -8.30 11.93 2.11
CA ALA A 79 -8.15 13.37 2.26
C ALA A 79 -7.65 14.02 0.96
N VAL A 80 -6.57 13.47 0.39
CA VAL A 80 -5.98 13.97 -0.87
C VAL A 80 -6.98 13.89 -2.03
N LEU A 81 -7.70 12.79 -2.17
CA LEU A 81 -8.71 12.63 -3.23
C LEU A 81 -9.86 13.64 -3.06
N LYS A 82 -10.35 13.81 -1.82
CA LYS A 82 -11.43 14.76 -1.51
C LYS A 82 -11.02 16.21 -1.77
N GLU A 83 -9.82 16.60 -1.31
CA GLU A 83 -9.29 17.96 -1.50
C GLU A 83 -9.11 18.33 -2.98
N ASN A 84 -8.82 17.34 -3.82
CA ASN A 84 -8.64 17.53 -5.25
C ASN A 84 -9.89 17.21 -6.09
N GLY A 85 -11.02 16.88 -5.46
CA GLY A 85 -12.28 16.66 -6.15
C GLY A 85 -12.38 15.35 -6.95
N TYR A 86 -11.60 14.32 -6.60
CA TYR A 86 -11.63 13.01 -7.25
C TYR A 86 -12.58 12.04 -6.53
N PRO A 87 -13.76 11.73 -7.10
CA PRO A 87 -14.69 10.76 -6.50
C PRO A 87 -14.18 9.34 -6.69
N VAL A 88 -14.48 8.46 -5.72
CA VAL A 88 -14.29 7.02 -5.85
C VAL A 88 -15.55 6.40 -6.43
N GLU A 89 -15.43 5.70 -7.55
CA GLU A 89 -16.57 5.00 -8.18
C GLU A 89 -16.80 3.61 -7.61
N LYS A 90 -15.71 2.88 -7.36
CA LYS A 90 -15.74 1.54 -6.75
C LYS A 90 -14.59 1.40 -5.77
N SER A 91 -14.81 0.64 -4.71
CA SER A 91 -13.76 0.26 -3.78
C SER A 91 -13.87 -1.22 -3.40
N ARG A 92 -12.74 -1.81 -3.03
CA ARG A 92 -12.64 -3.16 -2.47
C ARG A 92 -11.62 -3.17 -1.36
N LEU A 93 -11.94 -3.83 -0.26
CA LEU A 93 -11.05 -4.07 0.86
C LEU A 93 -10.85 -5.57 1.02
N ILE A 94 -9.62 -6.01 1.22
CA ILE A 94 -9.22 -7.38 1.49
C ILE A 94 -8.49 -7.42 2.82
N LEU A 95 -8.94 -8.25 3.74
CA LEU A 95 -8.33 -8.46 5.05
C LEU A 95 -7.89 -9.93 5.14
N ASP A 96 -6.60 -10.15 5.09
CA ASP A 96 -6.02 -11.49 5.06
C ASP A 96 -4.71 -11.51 5.88
N THR A 97 -4.25 -12.69 6.25
CA THR A 97 -2.95 -12.91 6.92
C THR A 97 -1.77 -12.38 6.10
N THR A 98 -1.93 -12.25 4.78
CA THR A 98 -0.94 -11.68 3.85
C THR A 98 -0.83 -10.14 3.93
N GLY A 99 -1.61 -9.51 4.80
CA GLY A 99 -1.74 -8.08 5.00
C GLY A 99 -3.03 -7.50 4.40
N PRO A 100 -3.46 -6.33 4.86
CA PRO A 100 -4.61 -5.64 4.31
C PRO A 100 -4.30 -5.03 2.95
N GLU A 101 -5.29 -5.04 2.06
CA GLU A 101 -5.21 -4.45 0.72
C GLU A 101 -6.46 -3.61 0.44
N ALA A 102 -6.31 -2.43 -0.12
CA ALA A 102 -7.43 -1.59 -0.55
C ALA A 102 -7.27 -1.18 -2.02
N PHE A 103 -8.40 -1.14 -2.72
CA PHE A 103 -8.49 -0.76 -4.12
C PHE A 103 -9.53 0.34 -4.29
N PHE A 104 -9.20 1.37 -5.07
CA PHE A 104 -10.11 2.47 -5.38
C PHE A 104 -10.08 2.78 -6.86
N LEU A 105 -11.21 2.61 -7.53
CA LEU A 105 -11.40 2.99 -8.93
C LEU A 105 -11.87 4.44 -9.00
N LEU A 106 -11.21 5.23 -9.86
CA LEU A 106 -11.44 6.66 -10.02
C LEU A 106 -11.59 7.01 -11.51
N PRO A 107 -12.53 7.90 -11.88
CA PRO A 107 -12.66 8.45 -13.23
C PRO A 107 -11.62 9.57 -13.43
N ALA A 108 -10.34 9.25 -13.32
CA ALA A 108 -9.27 10.25 -13.30
C ALA A 108 -8.01 9.79 -14.04
N PRO A 109 -7.18 10.72 -14.56
CA PRO A 109 -5.91 10.37 -15.19
C PRO A 109 -4.90 9.78 -14.19
N ALA A 110 -4.39 8.58 -14.46
CA ALA A 110 -3.51 7.83 -13.56
C ALA A 110 -2.26 8.61 -13.13
N LYS A 111 -1.60 9.33 -14.07
CA LYS A 111 -0.41 10.14 -13.77
C LYS A 111 -0.70 11.22 -12.74
N LYS A 112 -1.83 11.93 -12.89
CA LYS A 112 -2.23 12.97 -11.96
C LYS A 112 -2.50 12.43 -10.56
N ILE A 113 -3.19 11.30 -10.47
CA ILE A 113 -3.45 10.64 -9.19
C ILE A 113 -2.12 10.17 -8.55
N LYS A 114 -1.19 9.57 -9.31
CA LYS A 114 0.11 9.16 -8.75
C LYS A 114 0.91 10.35 -8.24
N GLU A 115 0.96 11.47 -8.97
CA GLU A 115 1.61 12.70 -8.50
C GLU A 115 1.11 13.17 -7.14
N LEU A 116 -0.21 13.15 -6.93
CA LEU A 116 -0.84 13.56 -5.67
C LEU A 116 -0.55 12.60 -4.50
N LEU A 117 -0.34 11.31 -4.79
CA LEU A 117 -0.16 10.29 -3.75
C LEU A 117 1.32 10.06 -3.35
N ILE A 118 2.30 10.44 -4.19
CA ILE A 118 3.73 10.32 -3.87
C ILE A 118 4.09 11.01 -2.53
N PRO A 119 3.60 12.23 -2.21
CA PRO A 119 3.90 12.89 -0.95
C PRO A 119 3.44 12.10 0.29
N ILE A 120 2.39 11.28 0.18
CA ILE A 120 1.94 10.43 1.28
C ILE A 120 3.01 9.37 1.62
N GLU A 121 3.63 8.77 0.60
CA GLU A 121 4.69 7.77 0.79
C GLU A 121 6.01 8.38 1.31
N ASP A 122 6.28 9.66 1.05
CA ASP A 122 7.56 10.31 1.35
C ASP A 122 7.48 11.25 2.57
N GLY A 123 6.27 11.68 2.97
CA GLY A 123 6.05 12.76 3.93
C GLY A 123 6.27 12.38 5.41
N SER A 124 6.29 11.08 5.74
CA SER A 124 6.47 10.61 7.11
C SER A 124 7.22 9.28 7.18
N ARG A 125 7.68 8.90 8.37
CA ARG A 125 8.27 7.56 8.58
C ARG A 125 7.24 6.46 8.35
N LEU A 126 5.99 6.68 8.77
CA LEU A 126 4.90 5.76 8.52
C LEU A 126 4.60 5.62 7.03
N GLY A 127 4.55 6.72 6.28
CA GLY A 127 4.37 6.75 4.84
C GLY A 127 5.38 5.89 4.08
N ARG A 128 6.59 5.69 4.64
CA ARG A 128 7.61 4.80 4.06
C ARG A 128 7.18 3.33 4.04
N LEU A 129 6.23 2.95 4.89
CA LEU A 129 5.62 1.61 4.88
C LEU A 129 4.50 1.48 3.84
N PHE A 130 3.95 2.58 3.36
CA PHE A 130 2.87 2.56 2.38
C PHE A 130 3.39 2.15 1.01
N ASP A 131 2.65 1.29 0.33
CA ASP A 131 2.89 0.88 -1.05
C ASP A 131 1.64 1.22 -1.86
N ILE A 132 1.66 2.41 -2.48
CA ILE A 132 0.52 2.98 -3.20
C ILE A 132 0.82 2.93 -4.70
N ASP A 133 0.38 1.87 -5.34
CA ASP A 133 0.43 1.73 -6.79
C ASP A 133 -0.78 2.42 -7.43
N VAL A 134 -0.55 3.08 -8.56
CA VAL A 134 -1.62 3.60 -9.43
C VAL A 134 -1.49 2.95 -10.79
N LEU A 135 -2.56 2.28 -11.20
CA LEU A 135 -2.64 1.58 -12.48
C LEU A 135 -3.47 2.41 -13.46
N ALA A 136 -2.96 2.58 -14.66
CA ALA A 136 -3.72 3.14 -15.76
C ALA A 136 -4.77 2.15 -16.29
N LYS A 137 -5.68 2.61 -17.14
CA LYS A 137 -6.73 1.79 -17.79
C LYS A 137 -6.23 0.48 -18.38
N ASN A 138 -5.04 0.49 -18.99
CA ASN A 138 -4.41 -0.68 -19.59
C ASN A 138 -3.76 -1.64 -18.57
N GLY A 139 -3.88 -1.37 -17.26
CA GLY A 139 -3.29 -2.15 -16.19
C GLY A 139 -1.80 -1.85 -15.91
N GLU A 140 -1.18 -0.94 -16.65
CA GLU A 140 0.21 -0.53 -16.40
C GLU A 140 0.32 0.37 -15.18
N LYS A 141 1.31 0.09 -14.33
CA LYS A 141 1.61 0.92 -13.15
C LYS A 141 2.34 2.19 -13.55
N ILE A 142 1.88 3.33 -13.06
CA ILE A 142 2.58 4.59 -13.22
C ILE A 142 3.81 4.60 -12.30
N SER A 143 4.98 4.67 -12.90
CA SER A 143 6.25 4.71 -12.18
C SER A 143 6.61 6.14 -11.73
N ARG A 144 7.43 6.25 -10.67
CA ARG A 144 7.99 7.55 -10.25
C ARG A 144 8.92 8.15 -11.32
N GLU A 145 9.60 7.31 -12.08
CA GLU A 145 10.51 7.72 -13.16
C GLU A 145 9.76 8.43 -14.30
N GLU A 146 8.56 7.94 -14.66
CA GLU A 146 7.70 8.60 -15.65
C GLU A 146 7.22 10.00 -15.21
N LEU A 147 7.24 10.27 -13.92
CA LEU A 147 6.85 11.55 -13.31
C LEU A 147 8.06 12.42 -12.96
N ASN A 148 9.27 12.01 -13.36
CA ASN A 148 10.53 12.66 -12.99
C ASN A 148 10.71 12.79 -11.46
N CYS A 149 10.09 11.90 -10.69
CA CYS A 149 10.23 11.86 -9.23
C CYS A 149 11.36 10.92 -8.83
N PRO A 150 12.12 11.24 -7.75
CA PRO A 150 13.17 10.36 -7.26
C PRO A 150 12.59 9.02 -6.81
N GLY A 151 13.36 7.95 -7.00
CA GLY A 151 13.03 6.63 -6.49
C GLY A 151 12.99 6.60 -4.95
N ARG A 152 12.28 5.64 -4.38
CA ARG A 152 12.18 5.46 -2.92
C ARG A 152 13.56 5.19 -2.32
N ARG A 153 13.86 5.81 -1.19
CA ARG A 153 15.07 5.53 -0.41
C ARG A 153 14.90 4.27 0.44
N CYS A 154 16.00 3.67 0.83
CA CYS A 154 16.00 2.55 1.77
C CYS A 154 15.42 2.98 3.13
N LEU A 155 14.77 2.05 3.84
CA LEU A 155 14.20 2.32 5.16
C LEU A 155 15.28 2.54 6.24
N LEU A 156 16.45 1.91 6.08
CA LEU A 156 17.55 1.91 7.06
C LEU A 156 18.71 2.83 6.69
N CYS A 157 18.86 3.19 5.40
CA CYS A 157 19.96 4.05 4.94
C CYS A 157 19.52 4.97 3.79
N GLU A 158 20.38 5.91 3.39
CA GLU A 158 20.07 6.93 2.38
C GLU A 158 20.14 6.44 0.92
N LYS A 159 20.55 5.18 0.68
CA LYS A 159 20.66 4.61 -0.66
C LYS A 159 19.28 4.35 -1.28
N PRO A 160 19.21 4.23 -2.62
CA PRO A 160 17.98 3.80 -3.29
C PRO A 160 17.50 2.43 -2.75
N ALA A 161 16.20 2.31 -2.46
CA ALA A 161 15.62 1.07 -1.91
C ALA A 161 15.85 -0.14 -2.82
N LYS A 162 15.74 0.05 -4.15
CA LYS A 162 15.99 -1.00 -5.15
C LYS A 162 17.43 -1.54 -5.09
N GLU A 163 18.41 -0.67 -4.82
CA GLU A 163 19.83 -1.05 -4.70
C GLU A 163 20.06 -1.92 -3.45
N CYS A 164 19.56 -1.46 -2.28
CA CYS A 164 19.66 -2.23 -1.04
C CYS A 164 18.95 -3.58 -1.13
N ALA A 165 17.79 -3.64 -1.79
CA ALA A 165 17.05 -4.88 -2.00
C ALA A 165 17.83 -5.89 -2.87
N ARG A 166 18.45 -5.42 -3.97
CA ARG A 166 19.22 -6.26 -4.89
C ARG A 166 20.51 -6.78 -4.24
N SER A 167 21.22 -5.92 -3.52
CA SER A 167 22.48 -6.25 -2.85
C SER A 167 22.28 -6.96 -1.51
N ARG A 168 21.05 -7.09 -1.01
CA ARG A 168 20.74 -7.57 0.34
C ARG A 168 21.56 -6.86 1.41
N ALA A 169 21.71 -5.53 1.28
CA ALA A 169 22.54 -4.70 2.14
C ALA A 169 22.10 -4.72 3.62
N HIS A 170 20.85 -5.08 3.88
CA HIS A 170 20.24 -5.17 5.20
C HIS A 170 19.55 -6.52 5.35
N SER A 171 19.64 -7.10 6.54
CA SER A 171 18.94 -8.35 6.85
C SER A 171 17.43 -8.12 6.99
N VAL A 172 16.65 -9.19 6.85
CA VAL A 172 15.19 -9.13 7.07
C VAL A 172 14.88 -8.75 8.52
N GLU A 173 15.69 -9.21 9.47
CA GLU A 173 15.56 -8.94 10.91
C GLU A 173 15.76 -7.44 11.21
N GLU A 174 16.76 -6.80 10.59
CA GLU A 174 17.00 -5.36 10.74
C GLU A 174 15.83 -4.55 10.20
N LEU A 175 15.35 -4.89 9.00
CA LEU A 175 14.19 -4.25 8.39
C LEU A 175 12.92 -4.44 9.23
N SER A 176 12.65 -5.66 9.70
CA SER A 176 11.48 -5.97 10.53
C SER A 176 11.51 -5.24 11.86
N ARG A 177 12.69 -5.11 12.48
CA ARG A 177 12.87 -4.34 13.73
C ARG A 177 12.59 -2.86 13.52
N GLU A 178 13.03 -2.30 12.40
CA GLU A 178 12.76 -0.90 12.09
C GLU A 178 11.28 -0.64 11.81
N VAL A 179 10.64 -1.54 11.06
CA VAL A 179 9.18 -1.48 10.83
C VAL A 179 8.42 -1.55 12.16
N ALA A 180 8.76 -2.47 13.06
CA ALA A 180 8.12 -2.56 14.36
C ALA A 180 8.26 -1.26 15.19
N LYS A 181 9.42 -0.57 15.12
CA LYS A 181 9.60 0.74 15.76
C LYS A 181 8.71 1.82 15.15
N ILE A 182 8.56 1.84 13.82
CA ILE A 182 7.69 2.80 13.14
C ILE A 182 6.25 2.59 13.57
N LEU A 183 5.77 1.34 13.56
CA LEU A 183 4.40 0.98 13.95
C LEU A 183 4.08 1.26 15.44
N ALA A 184 5.09 1.25 16.32
CA ALA A 184 4.91 1.53 17.74
C ALA A 184 4.87 3.03 18.09
N GLN A 185 5.13 3.92 17.13
CA GLN A 185 5.17 5.39 17.33
C GLN A 185 3.87 6.08 16.92
N GLU A 186 2.94 5.32 16.39
CA GLU A 186 1.59 5.76 16.02
C GLU A 186 0.58 5.40 17.12
#